data_8c8694c8de6ce5d161b9c0333f9feb45
#
_entry.id   8c8694c8de6ce5d161b9c0333f9feb45
#
_cell.length_a   1.000
_cell.length_b   1.000
_cell.length_c   1.000
_cell.angle_alpha   90.00
_cell.angle_beta   90.00
_cell.angle_gamma   90.00
#
_symmetry.space_group_name_H-M   'P 1'
#
loop_
_entity.id
_entity.type
_entity.pdbx_description
1 polymer ?
#
loop_
_entity_poly.entity_id
_entity_poly.type
_entity_poly.pdbx_seq_one_letter_code
_entity_poly.pdbx_strand_id
1 'polypeptide(L)'
;MKKSSYKSIVMLYIFMFIISIAVILVGIGLMLSVITSTGPNDNSVLSNWPLQFTREFAGHIAAEDNLPTVSNAGIKELDNNNLWIQIIDANGNEVYSHNTTPDQQTHYAPIEFLELYQGEDNTELTVCAGMVEYNAEQWTYIIGFP
;
A
#
# COMPACT_ATOMS: atom_id res chain seq x y z
N MET A 1 -3.54 66.24 11.64
CA MET A 1 -4.03 65.28 10.64
C MET A 1 -3.03 64.14 10.31
N LYS A 2 -2.36 63.49 11.30
CA LYS A 2 -1.39 62.38 11.02
C LYS A 2 -1.81 61.00 11.57
N LYS A 3 -2.92 60.90 12.32
CA LYS A 3 -3.36 59.63 13.00
C LYS A 3 -4.08 58.65 12.07
N SER A 4 -4.61 59.10 10.97
CA SER A 4 -5.38 58.23 10.01
C SER A 4 -4.44 57.37 9.13
N SER A 5 -3.30 57.89 8.70
CA SER A 5 -2.37 57.20 7.82
C SER A 5 -1.70 55.99 8.50
N TYR A 6 -1.35 56.09 9.78
CA TYR A 6 -0.74 55.01 10.54
C TYR A 6 -1.71 53.79 10.71
N LYS A 7 -2.98 54.07 11.03
CA LYS A 7 -3.98 52.99 11.14
C LYS A 7 -4.17 52.22 9.82
N SER A 8 -4.17 52.91 8.70
CA SER A 8 -4.31 52.30 7.38
C SER A 8 -3.09 51.42 7.04
N ILE A 9 -1.89 51.87 7.39
CA ILE A 9 -0.66 51.09 7.18
C ILE A 9 -0.68 49.80 8.04
N VAL A 10 -1.00 49.93 9.32
CA VAL A 10 -1.09 48.75 10.24
C VAL A 10 -2.15 47.79 9.75
N MET A 11 -3.30 48.29 9.30
CA MET A 11 -4.41 47.43 8.81
C MET A 11 -3.97 46.70 7.52
N LEU A 12 -3.20 47.32 6.64
CA LEU A 12 -2.63 46.70 5.47
C LEU A 12 -1.67 45.54 5.82
N TYR A 13 -0.77 45.75 6.81
CA TYR A 13 0.14 44.69 7.28
C TYR A 13 -0.61 43.50 7.89
N ILE A 14 -1.65 43.74 8.69
CA ILE A 14 -2.49 42.69 9.28
C ILE A 14 -3.19 41.90 8.17
N PHE A 15 -3.72 42.60 7.16
CA PHE A 15 -4.39 41.96 6.03
C PHE A 15 -3.42 41.07 5.22
N MET A 16 -2.23 41.57 4.91
CA MET A 16 -1.21 40.80 4.23
C MET A 16 -0.74 39.59 5.03
N PHE A 17 -0.64 39.72 6.36
CA PHE A 17 -0.29 38.62 7.27
C PHE A 17 -1.38 37.53 7.27
N ILE A 18 -2.66 37.91 7.31
CA ILE A 18 -3.79 36.95 7.24
C ILE A 18 -3.78 36.20 5.89
N ILE A 19 -3.54 36.90 4.79
CA ILE A 19 -3.44 36.27 3.46
C ILE A 19 -2.27 35.28 3.43
N SER A 20 -1.12 35.64 3.98
CA SER A 20 0.04 34.74 4.04
C SER A 20 -0.27 33.44 4.80
N ILE A 21 -0.93 33.55 5.95
CA ILE A 21 -1.36 32.38 6.72
C ILE A 21 -2.35 31.53 5.93
N ALA A 22 -3.31 32.14 5.26
CA ALA A 22 -4.30 31.41 4.45
C ALA A 22 -3.63 30.64 3.31
N VAL A 23 -2.66 31.23 2.61
CA VAL A 23 -1.89 30.56 1.55
C VAL A 23 -1.10 29.35 2.09
N ILE A 24 -0.46 29.50 3.26
CA ILE A 24 0.27 28.42 3.90
C ILE A 24 -0.67 27.27 4.28
N LEU A 25 -1.82 27.56 4.87
CA LEU A 25 -2.82 26.53 5.26
C LEU A 25 -3.36 25.80 4.03
N VAL A 26 -3.65 26.49 2.94
CA VAL A 26 -4.05 25.88 1.66
C VAL A 26 -2.94 24.98 1.12
N GLY A 27 -1.69 25.44 1.15
CA GLY A 27 -0.53 24.65 0.72
C GLY A 27 -0.37 23.36 1.52
N ILE A 28 -0.49 23.44 2.84
CA ILE A 28 -0.45 22.25 3.72
C ILE A 28 -1.63 21.33 3.44
N GLY A 29 -2.84 21.85 3.26
CA GLY A 29 -4.03 21.07 2.94
C GLY A 29 -3.89 20.31 1.61
N LEU A 30 -3.35 20.95 0.58
CA LEU A 30 -3.06 20.30 -0.71
C LEU A 30 -2.00 19.22 -0.57
N MET A 31 -0.93 19.48 0.18
CA MET A 31 0.12 18.49 0.42
C MET A 31 -0.41 17.26 1.16
N LEU A 32 -1.21 17.46 2.20
CA LEU A 32 -1.86 16.35 2.92
C LEU A 32 -2.84 15.60 2.02
N SER A 33 -3.59 16.28 1.17
CA SER A 33 -4.52 15.65 0.20
C SER A 33 -3.78 14.74 -0.77
N VAL A 34 -2.61 15.14 -1.27
CA VAL A 34 -1.77 14.29 -2.14
C VAL A 34 -1.27 13.07 -1.40
N ILE A 35 -0.84 13.21 -0.15
CA ILE A 35 -0.32 12.09 0.67
C ILE A 35 -1.44 11.08 1.02
N THR A 36 -2.67 11.53 1.19
CA THR A 36 -3.81 10.67 1.58
C THR A 36 -4.61 10.11 0.40
N SER A 37 -4.43 10.67 -0.81
CA SER A 37 -5.17 10.24 -2.02
C SER A 37 -4.48 9.14 -2.81
N THR A 38 -3.33 8.62 -2.33
CA THR A 38 -2.58 7.58 -3.03
C THR A 38 -3.33 6.26 -2.97
N GLY A 39 -4.14 6.01 -3.98
CA GLY A 39 -4.75 4.72 -4.26
C GLY A 39 -3.82 3.84 -5.11
N PRO A 40 -4.25 2.63 -5.46
CA PRO A 40 -3.45 1.61 -6.14
C PRO A 40 -2.85 2.04 -7.50
N ASN A 41 -3.31 3.15 -8.07
CA ASN A 41 -2.83 3.65 -9.37
C ASN A 41 -1.83 4.80 -9.29
N ASP A 42 -1.40 5.21 -8.09
CA ASP A 42 -0.45 6.31 -7.91
C ASP A 42 0.93 5.78 -7.57
N ASN A 43 1.87 5.90 -8.52
CA ASN A 43 3.29 5.53 -8.39
C ASN A 43 4.06 6.45 -7.42
N SER A 44 3.45 6.90 -6.32
CA SER A 44 4.17 7.73 -5.35
C SER A 44 5.00 6.86 -4.41
N VAL A 45 6.31 7.07 -4.45
CA VAL A 45 7.36 6.42 -3.64
C VAL A 45 7.11 6.50 -2.11
N LEU A 46 6.12 7.27 -1.68
CA LEU A 46 5.74 7.47 -0.27
C LEU A 46 4.47 6.72 0.15
N SER A 47 3.84 5.94 -0.74
CA SER A 47 2.61 5.23 -0.41
C SER A 47 2.91 3.94 0.36
N ASN A 48 2.48 3.86 1.60
CA ASN A 48 2.45 2.61 2.37
C ASN A 48 1.27 1.70 1.98
N TRP A 49 0.56 2.03 0.87
CA TRP A 49 -0.61 1.31 0.43
C TRP A 49 -0.37 -0.20 0.22
N PRO A 50 0.71 -0.65 -0.48
CA PRO A 50 0.94 -2.08 -0.67
C PRO A 50 1.07 -2.84 0.65
N LEU A 51 1.80 -2.29 1.61
CA LEU A 51 1.99 -2.92 2.92
C LEU A 51 0.69 -2.93 3.74
N GLN A 52 -0.08 -1.85 3.71
CA GLN A 52 -1.37 -1.76 4.38
C GLN A 52 -2.38 -2.73 3.77
N PHE A 53 -2.50 -2.74 2.44
CA PHE A 53 -3.33 -3.68 1.69
C PHE A 53 -2.99 -5.12 2.06
N THR A 54 -1.71 -5.50 2.02
CA THR A 54 -1.27 -6.84 2.35
C THR A 54 -1.69 -7.24 3.77
N ARG A 55 -1.56 -6.36 4.75
CA ARG A 55 -1.98 -6.63 6.14
C ARG A 55 -3.49 -6.84 6.26
N GLU A 56 -4.28 -6.00 5.61
CA GLU A 56 -5.74 -6.08 5.64
C GLU A 56 -6.24 -7.31 4.88
N PHE A 57 -5.53 -7.71 3.83
CA PHE A 57 -5.87 -8.86 2.99
C PHE A 57 -5.83 -10.20 3.74
N ALA A 58 -5.08 -10.31 4.84
CA ALA A 58 -5.06 -11.49 5.69
C ALA A 58 -6.47 -11.95 6.11
N GLY A 59 -7.41 -11.01 6.29
CA GLY A 59 -8.81 -11.30 6.62
C GLY A 59 -9.62 -11.97 5.50
N HIS A 60 -9.10 -11.99 4.27
CA HIS A 60 -9.72 -12.66 3.11
C HIS A 60 -9.20 -14.07 2.87
N ILE A 61 -8.17 -14.50 3.61
CA ILE A 61 -7.60 -15.83 3.54
C ILE A 61 -8.27 -16.69 4.61
N ALA A 62 -8.83 -17.82 4.20
CA ALA A 62 -9.46 -18.81 5.08
C ALA A 62 -8.88 -20.20 4.78
N ALA A 63 -9.12 -21.16 5.66
CA ALA A 63 -8.81 -22.56 5.40
C ALA A 63 -10.09 -23.31 5.06
N GLU A 64 -10.08 -24.07 3.97
CA GLU A 64 -11.12 -25.00 3.58
C GLU A 64 -10.45 -26.36 3.34
N ASP A 65 -10.89 -27.40 4.03
CA ASP A 65 -10.29 -28.75 3.99
C ASP A 65 -8.77 -28.77 4.26
N ASN A 66 -8.28 -27.95 5.19
CA ASN A 66 -6.86 -27.75 5.53
C ASN A 66 -6.00 -27.15 4.40
N LEU A 67 -6.61 -26.55 3.39
CA LEU A 67 -5.91 -25.78 2.34
C LEU A 67 -6.30 -24.32 2.45
N PRO A 68 -5.36 -23.39 2.20
CA PRO A 68 -5.69 -21.98 2.19
C PRO A 68 -6.51 -21.64 0.96
N THR A 69 -7.55 -20.85 1.16
CA THR A 69 -8.39 -20.30 0.09
C THR A 69 -8.59 -18.81 0.27
N VAL A 70 -8.87 -18.12 -0.82
CA VAL A 70 -9.19 -16.69 -0.80
C VAL A 70 -10.70 -16.52 -0.99
N SER A 71 -11.31 -15.71 -0.14
CA SER A 71 -12.74 -15.41 -0.23
C SER A 71 -13.10 -14.73 -1.56
N ASN A 72 -14.35 -14.89 -2.01
CA ASN A 72 -14.84 -14.22 -3.23
C ASN A 72 -14.71 -12.68 -3.17
N ALA A 73 -14.75 -12.09 -1.98
CA ALA A 73 -14.52 -10.67 -1.80
C ALA A 73 -13.06 -10.31 -2.04
N GLY A 74 -12.12 -11.10 -1.50
CA GLY A 74 -10.68 -10.94 -1.72
C GLY A 74 -10.30 -11.12 -3.19
N ILE A 75 -10.85 -12.12 -3.89
CA ILE A 75 -10.62 -12.33 -5.33
C ILE A 75 -11.02 -11.07 -6.12
N LYS A 76 -12.22 -10.53 -5.86
CA LYS A 76 -12.67 -9.30 -6.54
C LYS A 76 -11.78 -8.09 -6.24
N GLU A 77 -11.23 -8.02 -5.04
CA GLU A 77 -10.35 -6.94 -4.64
C GLU A 77 -8.99 -7.02 -5.36
N LEU A 78 -8.44 -8.24 -5.51
CA LEU A 78 -7.25 -8.49 -6.32
C LEU A 78 -7.50 -8.12 -7.79
N ASP A 79 -8.60 -8.60 -8.38
CA ASP A 79 -8.94 -8.34 -9.78
C ASP A 79 -9.13 -6.85 -10.07
N ASN A 80 -9.82 -6.12 -9.19
CA ASN A 80 -10.07 -4.69 -9.33
C ASN A 80 -8.78 -3.84 -9.32
N ASN A 81 -7.76 -4.34 -8.63
CA ASN A 81 -6.48 -3.64 -8.48
C ASN A 81 -5.37 -4.23 -9.37
N ASN A 82 -5.66 -5.22 -10.22
CA ASN A 82 -4.72 -5.96 -11.05
C ASN A 82 -3.58 -6.60 -10.23
N LEU A 83 -3.89 -7.10 -9.04
CA LEU A 83 -2.93 -7.74 -8.15
C LEU A 83 -2.94 -9.25 -8.35
N TRP A 84 -1.80 -9.87 -8.09
CA TRP A 84 -1.71 -11.31 -7.99
C TRP A 84 -1.37 -11.74 -6.55
N ILE A 85 -1.73 -12.96 -6.21
CA ILE A 85 -1.40 -13.58 -4.92
C ILE A 85 -0.87 -15.00 -5.13
N GLN A 86 0.12 -15.37 -4.32
CA GLN A 86 0.54 -16.74 -4.06
C GLN A 86 0.49 -17.02 -2.57
N ILE A 87 0.05 -18.22 -2.19
CA ILE A 87 0.14 -18.71 -0.82
C ILE A 87 1.03 -19.93 -0.83
N ILE A 88 2.02 -19.93 0.04
CA ILE A 88 3.02 -20.99 0.17
C ILE A 88 2.97 -21.63 1.55
N ASP A 89 3.25 -22.93 1.60
CA ASP A 89 3.35 -23.70 2.84
C ASP A 89 4.67 -23.46 3.57
N ALA A 90 4.83 -24.09 4.73
CA ALA A 90 6.07 -24.00 5.54
C ALA A 90 7.30 -24.61 4.83
N ASN A 91 7.13 -25.38 3.76
CA ASN A 91 8.21 -25.96 2.97
C ASN A 91 8.56 -25.11 1.74
N GLY A 92 7.86 -23.99 1.54
CA GLY A 92 8.05 -23.10 0.40
C GLY A 92 7.29 -23.50 -0.86
N ASN A 93 6.37 -24.47 -0.81
CA ASN A 93 5.59 -24.89 -1.98
C ASN A 93 4.33 -24.05 -2.12
N GLU A 94 4.00 -23.66 -3.35
CA GLU A 94 2.73 -23.02 -3.67
C GLU A 94 1.57 -23.97 -3.38
N VAL A 95 0.61 -23.51 -2.58
CA VAL A 95 -0.63 -24.24 -2.25
C VAL A 95 -1.88 -23.54 -2.78
N TYR A 96 -1.75 -22.28 -3.16
CA TYR A 96 -2.81 -21.49 -3.80
C TYR A 96 -2.18 -20.36 -4.61
N SER A 97 -2.77 -20.04 -5.76
CA SER A 97 -2.40 -18.84 -6.54
C SER A 97 -3.60 -18.26 -7.30
N HIS A 98 -3.55 -16.94 -7.53
CA HIS A 98 -4.54 -16.22 -8.34
C HIS A 98 -3.86 -15.08 -9.09
N ASN A 99 -4.19 -14.90 -10.38
CA ASN A 99 -3.61 -13.89 -11.29
C ASN A 99 -2.09 -13.99 -11.49
N THR A 100 -1.45 -15.09 -11.12
CA THR A 100 -0.02 -15.30 -11.35
C THR A 100 0.28 -15.53 -12.83
N THR A 101 1.51 -15.22 -13.25
CA THR A 101 1.97 -15.52 -14.61
C THR A 101 2.40 -17.00 -14.73
N PRO A 102 2.35 -17.62 -15.94
CA PRO A 102 2.76 -19.00 -16.12
C PRO A 102 4.23 -19.27 -15.76
N ASP A 103 5.07 -18.25 -15.79
CA ASP A 103 6.51 -18.35 -15.49
C ASP A 103 6.80 -18.03 -14.00
N GLN A 104 5.76 -17.81 -13.19
CA GLN A 104 5.92 -17.55 -11.76
C GLN A 104 6.48 -18.77 -11.05
N GLN A 105 7.46 -18.54 -10.19
CA GLN A 105 8.05 -19.59 -9.36
C GLN A 105 7.00 -20.18 -8.42
N THR A 106 6.94 -21.51 -8.32
CA THR A 106 5.96 -22.23 -7.48
C THR A 106 6.58 -22.87 -6.24
N HIS A 107 7.90 -22.75 -6.08
CA HIS A 107 8.63 -23.21 -4.92
C HIS A 107 9.72 -22.22 -4.56
N TYR A 108 9.80 -21.83 -3.30
CA TYR A 108 10.77 -20.85 -2.78
C TYR A 108 11.62 -21.47 -1.70
N ALA A 109 12.94 -21.52 -1.92
CA ALA A 109 13.87 -21.77 -0.82
C ALA A 109 13.90 -20.56 0.13
N PRO A 110 14.22 -20.74 1.42
CA PRO A 110 14.25 -19.63 2.39
C PRO A 110 15.10 -18.43 1.97
N ILE A 111 16.20 -18.67 1.24
CA ILE A 111 17.07 -17.62 0.75
C ILE A 111 16.43 -16.84 -0.42
N GLU A 112 15.77 -17.54 -1.33
CA GLU A 112 15.07 -16.92 -2.47
C GLU A 112 13.91 -16.04 -2.01
N PHE A 113 13.26 -16.43 -0.91
CA PHE A 113 12.22 -15.63 -0.29
C PHE A 113 12.76 -14.30 0.25
N LEU A 114 13.97 -14.30 0.82
CA LEU A 114 14.67 -13.09 1.26
C LEU A 114 15.05 -12.18 0.08
N GLU A 115 15.53 -12.76 -1.02
CA GLU A 115 15.89 -12.03 -2.23
C GLU A 115 14.65 -11.36 -2.87
N LEU A 116 13.52 -12.08 -2.95
CA LEU A 116 12.25 -11.53 -3.41
C LEU A 116 11.81 -10.32 -2.57
N TYR A 117 12.00 -10.39 -1.24
CA TYR A 117 11.62 -9.31 -0.33
C TYR A 117 12.57 -8.12 -0.36
N GLN A 118 13.85 -8.32 -0.71
CA GLN A 118 14.84 -7.25 -0.79
C GLN A 118 14.80 -6.47 -2.12
N GLY A 119 14.04 -6.95 -3.11
CA GLY A 119 13.84 -6.26 -4.38
C GLY A 119 15.12 -6.13 -5.21
N GLU A 120 16.10 -7.06 -5.05
CA GLU A 120 17.34 -7.06 -5.83
C GLU A 120 17.12 -7.46 -7.30
N ASP A 121 15.98 -8.05 -7.61
CA ASP A 121 15.59 -8.26 -9.01
C ASP A 121 15.01 -6.95 -9.57
N ASN A 122 15.58 -6.48 -10.68
CA ASN A 122 15.22 -5.27 -11.44
C ASN A 122 13.78 -5.30 -12.02
N THR A 123 12.83 -5.89 -11.31
CA THR A 123 11.43 -5.89 -11.70
C THR A 123 10.76 -4.65 -11.13
N GLU A 124 10.03 -3.92 -11.97
CA GLU A 124 9.21 -2.76 -11.59
C GLU A 124 8.05 -3.13 -10.63
N LEU A 125 8.04 -4.38 -10.13
CA LEU A 125 6.99 -4.94 -9.29
C LEU A 125 7.35 -4.79 -7.81
N THR A 126 6.45 -4.16 -7.05
CA THR A 126 6.53 -4.18 -5.58
C THR A 126 5.88 -5.46 -5.09
N VAL A 127 6.60 -6.23 -4.30
CA VAL A 127 6.10 -7.47 -3.69
C VAL A 127 6.02 -7.29 -2.17
N CYS A 128 4.87 -7.62 -1.59
CA CYS A 128 4.66 -7.61 -0.14
C CYS A 128 4.24 -9.00 0.33
N ALA A 129 4.75 -9.42 1.48
CA ALA A 129 4.42 -10.70 2.07
C ALA A 129 3.80 -10.54 3.45
N GLY A 130 2.94 -11.48 3.81
CA GLY A 130 2.35 -11.60 5.13
C GLY A 130 2.24 -13.07 5.55
N MET A 131 1.88 -13.31 6.79
CA MET A 131 1.63 -14.65 7.32
C MET A 131 0.23 -14.77 7.87
N VAL A 132 -0.38 -15.93 7.69
CA VAL A 132 -1.63 -16.33 8.34
C VAL A 132 -1.41 -17.68 9.01
N GLU A 133 -2.07 -17.88 10.16
CA GLU A 133 -2.05 -19.12 10.91
C GLU A 133 -3.48 -19.61 11.08
N TYR A 134 -3.71 -20.89 10.77
CA TYR A 134 -4.97 -21.56 10.95
C TYR A 134 -4.75 -23.00 11.40
N ASN A 135 -5.38 -23.42 12.50
CA ASN A 135 -5.25 -24.78 13.07
C ASN A 135 -3.79 -25.24 13.29
N ALA A 136 -2.91 -24.34 13.75
CA ALA A 136 -1.48 -24.55 13.94
C ALA A 136 -0.67 -24.78 12.64
N GLU A 137 -1.27 -24.62 11.47
CA GLU A 137 -0.57 -24.53 10.19
C GLU A 137 -0.29 -23.06 9.86
N GLN A 138 0.92 -22.78 9.39
CA GLN A 138 1.36 -21.43 8.98
C GLN A 138 1.51 -21.38 7.48
N TRP A 139 0.89 -20.38 6.88
CA TRP A 139 1.05 -20.07 5.46
C TRP A 139 1.60 -18.67 5.29
N THR A 140 2.50 -18.54 4.34
CA THR A 140 2.97 -17.22 3.89
C THR A 140 2.25 -16.86 2.61
N TYR A 141 1.68 -15.68 2.55
CA TYR A 141 1.08 -15.17 1.31
C TYR A 141 1.90 -14.00 0.77
N ILE A 142 1.99 -13.95 -0.52
CA ILE A 142 2.76 -12.98 -1.30
C ILE A 142 1.79 -12.27 -2.22
N ILE A 143 1.75 -10.94 -2.19
CA ILE A 143 0.95 -10.12 -3.10
C ILE A 143 1.88 -9.28 -3.94
N GLY A 144 1.72 -9.35 -5.26
CA GLY A 144 2.46 -8.51 -6.19
C GLY A 144 1.62 -7.36 -6.70
N PHE A 145 2.26 -6.20 -6.73
CA PHE A 145 1.70 -4.91 -7.13
C PHE A 145 2.39 -4.47 -8.42
N PRO A 146 1.63 -4.16 -9.51
CA PRO A 146 2.18 -3.70 -10.77
C PRO A 146 2.79 -2.31 -10.67
#